data_99d0e6dc8658b56fff58e1b4d16b4619
#
_entry.id   99d0e6dc8658b56fff58e1b4d16b4619
#
_cell.length_a   1.000
_cell.length_b   1.000
_cell.length_c   1.000
_cell.angle_alpha   90.00
_cell.angle_beta   90.00
_cell.angle_gamma   90.00
#
_symmetry.space_group_name_H-M   'P 1'
#
loop_
_entity.id
_entity.type
_entity.pdbx_description
1 polymer ?
#
loop_
_entity_poly.entity_id
_entity_poly.type
_entity_poly.pdbx_seq_one_letter_code
_entity_poly.pdbx_strand_id
1 'polypeptide(L)'
;MFRMETMIKDRDKIIEKLQSVIEQCIKDRNLKQKDVLELCTKKGYVLKQSELSRILNRKTTLALYPAIALSDALEIDMSAVLYPNRWRKRKWDIASDAFITDASDQSIKSYLGTYHMLFHSTDAQEAKKLRGRFVLYSQMGEDGLPYCAALLSLDTGEYDDEGEQRFKRYEGQFFISKQGVSYCILVNNENGDLSLLTFRDRIFLSGKAQSRMGLAMTIAAGEVKHPVVHKLVIYRENFALSSEQEDRLINLMKMSGTDKDIYISSENLIEEKASLKEKGLEDMVQAIEKHLPERTYYILNREILKSLKRRIDDVEMTRIIAELKGLDEFSYTIQISEEDDKELFEILRSGRLVDK
;
A
#
# COMPACT_ATOMS: atom_id res chain seq x y z
N MET A 1 12.71 37.41 -16.42
CA MET A 1 11.65 38.08 -17.18
C MET A 1 10.71 37.11 -17.89
N PHE A 2 11.16 36.00 -18.42
CA PHE A 2 10.33 35.00 -19.13
C PHE A 2 9.25 34.27 -18.28
N ARG A 3 9.41 34.17 -16.93
CA ARG A 3 8.45 33.49 -16.04
C ARG A 3 7.19 34.31 -15.72
N MET A 4 7.23 35.62 -15.79
CA MET A 4 6.07 36.48 -15.46
C MET A 4 5.05 36.58 -16.60
N GLU A 5 5.48 36.64 -17.84
CA GLU A 5 4.56 36.69 -19.00
C GLU A 5 3.74 35.40 -19.20
N THR A 6 4.34 34.24 -18.88
CA THR A 6 3.63 32.95 -18.92
C THR A 6 2.57 32.87 -17.84
N MET A 7 2.81 33.40 -16.64
CA MET A 7 1.85 33.43 -15.54
C MET A 7 0.65 34.36 -15.83
N ILE A 8 0.86 35.47 -16.52
CA ILE A 8 -0.23 36.43 -16.85
C ILE A 8 -1.17 35.85 -17.91
N LYS A 9 -0.66 35.14 -18.92
CA LYS A 9 -1.48 34.44 -19.92
C LYS A 9 -2.30 33.28 -19.35
N ASP A 10 -1.80 32.62 -18.29
CA ASP A 10 -2.52 31.56 -17.62
C ASP A 10 -3.66 32.08 -16.71
N ARG A 11 -3.56 33.30 -16.19
CA ARG A 11 -4.57 33.91 -15.32
C ARG A 11 -5.94 34.04 -16.02
N ASP A 12 -5.98 34.56 -17.22
CA ASP A 12 -7.22 34.78 -17.96
C ASP A 12 -7.88 33.45 -18.31
N LYS A 13 -7.10 32.46 -18.73
CA LYS A 13 -7.57 31.09 -18.98
C LYS A 13 -8.15 30.41 -17.76
N ILE A 14 -7.55 30.66 -16.58
CA ILE A 14 -8.02 30.13 -15.31
C ILE A 14 -9.38 30.72 -14.95
N ILE A 15 -9.53 32.04 -15.07
CA ILE A 15 -10.78 32.74 -14.80
C ILE A 15 -11.89 32.29 -15.76
N GLU A 16 -11.59 32.20 -17.07
CA GLU A 16 -12.53 31.71 -18.07
C GLU A 16 -12.98 30.28 -17.79
N LYS A 17 -12.08 29.42 -17.36
CA LYS A 17 -12.39 28.05 -16.99
C LYS A 17 -13.32 27.97 -15.78
N LEU A 18 -13.02 28.73 -14.72
CA LEU A 18 -13.89 28.79 -13.53
C LEU A 18 -15.28 29.29 -13.88
N GLN A 19 -15.36 30.35 -14.72
CA GLN A 19 -16.61 30.89 -15.19
C GLN A 19 -17.41 29.86 -16.00
N SER A 20 -16.76 29.10 -16.89
CA SER A 20 -17.39 28.02 -17.66
C SER A 20 -17.92 26.90 -16.76
N VAL A 21 -17.21 26.53 -15.71
CA VAL A 21 -17.68 25.51 -14.74
C VAL A 21 -18.89 26.03 -13.96
N ILE A 22 -18.90 27.28 -13.53
CA ILE A 22 -20.06 27.92 -12.87
C ILE A 22 -21.28 27.92 -13.81
N GLU A 23 -21.12 28.35 -15.07
CA GLU A 23 -22.17 28.34 -16.08
C GLU A 23 -22.73 26.95 -16.30
N GLN A 24 -21.86 25.94 -16.42
CA GLN A 24 -22.25 24.54 -16.63
C GLN A 24 -23.02 24.00 -15.42
N CYS A 25 -22.54 24.23 -14.20
CA CYS A 25 -23.18 23.80 -12.96
C CYS A 25 -24.61 24.39 -12.83
N ILE A 26 -24.79 25.64 -13.19
CA ILE A 26 -26.11 26.31 -13.18
C ILE A 26 -27.04 25.65 -14.20
N LYS A 27 -26.55 25.33 -15.40
CA LYS A 27 -27.32 24.63 -16.45
C LYS A 27 -27.69 23.21 -16.05
N ASP A 28 -26.74 22.44 -15.56
CA ASP A 28 -26.94 21.04 -15.16
C ASP A 28 -27.95 20.89 -14.03
N ARG A 29 -27.98 21.85 -13.10
CA ARG A 29 -28.94 21.91 -12.00
C ARG A 29 -30.23 22.63 -12.36
N ASN A 30 -30.37 23.12 -13.60
CA ASN A 30 -31.51 23.89 -14.12
C ASN A 30 -31.89 25.07 -13.21
N LEU A 31 -30.89 25.78 -12.65
CA LEU A 31 -31.08 26.89 -11.72
C LEU A 31 -31.35 28.20 -12.49
N LYS A 32 -32.34 28.99 -12.03
CA LYS A 32 -32.53 30.36 -12.49
C LYS A 32 -31.62 31.32 -11.72
N GLN A 33 -31.32 32.48 -12.29
CA GLN A 33 -30.49 33.49 -11.62
C GLN A 33 -30.96 33.85 -10.21
N LYS A 34 -32.29 33.84 -9.99
CA LYS A 34 -32.87 34.08 -8.69
C LYS A 34 -32.51 33.00 -7.67
N ASP A 35 -32.54 31.74 -8.11
CA ASP A 35 -32.22 30.58 -7.24
C ASP A 35 -30.75 30.63 -6.81
N VAL A 36 -29.84 31.00 -7.75
CA VAL A 36 -28.42 31.19 -7.47
C VAL A 36 -28.17 32.28 -6.44
N LEU A 37 -28.88 33.41 -6.55
CA LEU A 37 -28.79 34.52 -5.59
C LEU A 37 -29.30 34.10 -4.19
N GLU A 38 -30.39 33.33 -4.15
CA GLU A 38 -30.90 32.77 -2.88
C GLU A 38 -29.91 31.80 -2.23
N LEU A 39 -29.24 30.94 -3.02
CA LEU A 39 -28.17 30.07 -2.52
C LEU A 39 -27.00 30.88 -1.95
N CYS A 40 -26.54 31.91 -2.67
CA CYS A 40 -25.50 32.79 -2.17
C CYS A 40 -25.91 33.47 -0.85
N THR A 41 -27.15 33.97 -0.78
CA THR A 41 -27.67 34.64 0.44
C THR A 41 -27.75 33.68 1.62
N LYS A 42 -28.18 32.42 1.41
CA LYS A 42 -28.19 31.38 2.45
C LYS A 42 -26.78 31.05 3.00
N LYS A 43 -25.76 31.22 2.19
CA LYS A 43 -24.36 31.06 2.59
C LYS A 43 -23.71 32.34 3.13
N GLY A 44 -24.49 33.44 3.24
CA GLY A 44 -24.02 34.73 3.77
C GLY A 44 -23.36 35.64 2.75
N TYR A 45 -23.43 35.34 1.46
CA TYR A 45 -22.88 36.19 0.39
C TYR A 45 -23.94 37.12 -0.20
N VAL A 46 -23.54 38.34 -0.50
CA VAL A 46 -24.41 39.34 -1.14
C VAL A 46 -23.96 39.63 -2.54
N LEU A 47 -24.69 39.13 -3.54
CA LEU A 47 -24.47 39.40 -4.97
C LEU A 47 -25.67 40.15 -5.55
N LYS A 48 -25.39 41.14 -6.39
CA LYS A 48 -26.46 41.89 -7.10
C LYS A 48 -26.85 41.10 -8.38
N GLN A 49 -28.15 41.10 -8.69
CA GLN A 49 -28.66 40.42 -9.89
C GLN A 49 -27.99 40.97 -11.17
N SER A 50 -27.75 42.28 -11.25
CA SER A 50 -27.06 42.90 -12.37
C SER A 50 -25.60 42.42 -12.53
N GLU A 51 -24.93 42.15 -11.41
CA GLU A 51 -23.57 41.63 -11.37
C GLU A 51 -23.53 40.16 -11.84
N LEU A 52 -24.39 39.31 -11.27
CA LEU A 52 -24.52 37.90 -11.71
C LEU A 52 -24.86 37.82 -13.19
N SER A 53 -25.79 38.62 -13.69
CA SER A 53 -26.15 38.65 -15.11
C SER A 53 -24.99 39.04 -15.99
N ARG A 54 -24.14 40.00 -15.58
CA ARG A 54 -22.97 40.43 -16.34
C ARG A 54 -21.90 39.29 -16.38
N ILE A 55 -21.71 38.60 -15.26
CA ILE A 55 -20.79 37.46 -15.18
C ILE A 55 -21.26 36.36 -16.10
N LEU A 56 -22.50 35.91 -15.99
CA LEU A 56 -23.02 34.81 -16.83
C LEU A 56 -23.10 35.15 -18.32
N ASN A 57 -23.22 36.44 -18.68
CA ASN A 57 -23.17 36.88 -20.08
C ASN A 57 -21.75 37.24 -20.55
N ARG A 58 -20.71 36.98 -19.77
CA ARG A 58 -19.31 37.29 -20.06
C ARG A 58 -19.03 38.76 -20.37
N LYS A 59 -19.87 39.63 -19.85
CA LYS A 59 -19.71 41.12 -20.02
C LYS A 59 -18.71 41.71 -19.02
N THR A 60 -18.35 40.98 -17.98
CA THR A 60 -17.34 41.34 -16.99
C THR A 60 -16.54 40.13 -16.59
N THR A 61 -15.24 40.35 -16.32
CA THR A 61 -14.37 39.31 -15.77
C THR A 61 -14.83 38.93 -14.38
N LEU A 62 -14.79 37.64 -14.05
CA LEU A 62 -15.16 37.12 -12.74
C LEU A 62 -14.15 37.62 -11.69
N ALA A 63 -14.59 38.52 -10.82
CA ALA A 63 -13.78 39.01 -9.71
C ALA A 63 -13.71 37.98 -8.57
N LEU A 64 -12.75 38.14 -7.66
CA LEU A 64 -12.50 37.18 -6.58
C LEU A 64 -13.68 36.92 -5.69
N TYR A 65 -14.37 37.98 -5.24
CA TYR A 65 -15.52 37.85 -4.33
C TYR A 65 -16.70 37.10 -4.98
N PRO A 66 -17.19 37.46 -6.18
CA PRO A 66 -18.18 36.63 -6.88
C PRO A 66 -17.71 35.20 -7.17
N ALA A 67 -16.44 35.00 -7.46
CA ALA A 67 -15.90 33.65 -7.69
C ALA A 67 -16.05 32.79 -6.43
N ILE A 68 -15.67 33.29 -5.26
CA ILE A 68 -15.82 32.61 -3.97
C ILE A 68 -17.29 32.38 -3.68
N ALA A 69 -18.13 33.42 -3.76
CA ALA A 69 -19.54 33.34 -3.44
C ALA A 69 -20.30 32.33 -4.29
N LEU A 70 -20.08 32.34 -5.60
CA LEU A 70 -20.71 31.39 -6.54
C LEU A 70 -20.18 29.97 -6.36
N SER A 71 -18.89 29.81 -6.16
CA SER A 71 -18.31 28.47 -5.98
C SER A 71 -18.80 27.83 -4.67
N ASP A 72 -18.85 28.55 -3.57
CA ASP A 72 -19.35 28.00 -2.30
C ASP A 72 -20.87 27.76 -2.37
N ALA A 73 -21.64 28.67 -2.93
CA ALA A 73 -23.09 28.51 -3.08
C ALA A 73 -23.48 27.35 -4.00
N LEU A 74 -22.70 27.09 -5.03
CA LEU A 74 -22.89 25.97 -5.97
C LEU A 74 -22.11 24.71 -5.61
N GLU A 75 -21.39 24.72 -4.47
CA GLU A 75 -20.55 23.61 -4.00
C GLU A 75 -19.48 23.18 -5.05
N ILE A 76 -18.91 24.16 -5.74
CA ILE A 76 -17.84 23.95 -6.73
C ILE A 76 -16.50 23.99 -6.00
N ASP A 77 -15.74 22.90 -6.06
CA ASP A 77 -14.36 22.91 -5.57
C ASP A 77 -13.47 23.78 -6.49
N MET A 78 -13.24 25.01 -6.08
CA MET A 78 -12.39 25.95 -6.80
C MET A 78 -10.99 25.41 -7.03
N SER A 79 -10.43 24.66 -6.08
CA SER A 79 -9.08 24.11 -6.21
C SER A 79 -9.01 23.08 -7.33
N ALA A 80 -10.06 22.30 -7.52
CA ALA A 80 -10.18 21.37 -8.65
C ALA A 80 -10.25 22.06 -10.02
N VAL A 81 -10.93 23.20 -10.06
CA VAL A 81 -11.07 23.99 -11.29
C VAL A 81 -9.80 24.76 -11.63
N LEU A 82 -9.21 25.42 -10.62
CA LEU A 82 -8.04 26.26 -10.79
C LEU A 82 -6.77 25.47 -11.06
N TYR A 83 -6.69 24.29 -10.51
CA TYR A 83 -5.49 23.44 -10.57
C TYR A 83 -5.79 22.01 -11.01
N PRO A 84 -6.34 21.77 -12.21
CA PRO A 84 -6.78 20.44 -12.65
C PRO A 84 -5.66 19.40 -12.71
N ASN A 85 -4.42 19.86 -12.84
CA ASN A 85 -3.24 18.97 -12.82
C ASN A 85 -2.70 18.73 -11.39
N ARG A 86 -3.20 19.45 -10.37
CA ARG A 86 -2.82 19.24 -8.97
C ARG A 86 -3.46 18.01 -8.37
N TRP A 87 -4.62 17.56 -8.87
CA TRP A 87 -5.26 16.32 -8.45
C TRP A 87 -4.40 15.08 -8.69
N ARG A 88 -3.50 15.10 -9.66
CA ARG A 88 -2.58 13.98 -9.94
C ARG A 88 -1.43 13.86 -8.94
N LYS A 89 -1.24 14.85 -8.05
CA LYS A 89 -0.14 14.87 -7.07
C LYS A 89 -0.64 15.15 -5.64
N ARG A 90 -1.90 14.83 -5.34
CA ARG A 90 -2.38 15.04 -3.97
C ARG A 90 -1.68 14.08 -3.00
N LYS A 91 -1.01 14.65 -2.02
CA LYS A 91 -0.92 14.10 -0.69
C LYS A 91 -2.34 13.69 -0.27
N TRP A 92 -2.54 12.44 0.10
CA TRP A 92 -3.78 12.03 0.73
C TRP A 92 -3.97 12.92 1.96
N ASP A 93 -5.10 13.63 2.05
CA ASP A 93 -5.38 14.49 3.20
C ASP A 93 -5.75 13.64 4.41
N ILE A 94 -4.71 13.03 4.99
CA ILE A 94 -4.79 12.26 6.23
C ILE A 94 -4.45 13.20 7.37
N ALA A 95 -5.02 14.41 7.32
CA ALA A 95 -4.82 15.42 8.33
C ALA A 95 -5.58 15.03 9.60
N SER A 96 -4.95 14.24 10.45
CA SER A 96 -5.39 14.08 11.81
C SER A 96 -4.17 14.06 12.73
N ASP A 97 -4.33 14.59 13.94
CA ASP A 97 -3.33 14.48 15.01
C ASP A 97 -2.97 13.04 15.37
N ALA A 98 -3.68 12.05 14.81
CA ALA A 98 -3.46 10.65 15.03
C ALA A 98 -2.33 10.05 14.15
N PHE A 99 -1.91 10.77 13.09
CA PHE A 99 -0.92 10.27 12.14
C PHE A 99 0.30 11.19 12.03
N ILE A 100 1.44 10.58 11.81
CA ILE A 100 2.70 11.23 11.44
C ILE A 100 2.79 11.17 9.92
N THR A 101 2.68 12.32 9.26
CA THR A 101 2.75 12.44 7.79
C THR A 101 3.97 13.21 7.32
N ASP A 102 4.60 13.99 8.20
CA ASP A 102 5.78 14.80 7.91
C ASP A 102 7.01 13.93 7.67
N ALA A 103 7.55 13.96 6.47
CA ALA A 103 8.77 13.24 6.10
C ALA A 103 10.02 13.71 6.86
N SER A 104 9.98 14.86 7.51
CA SER A 104 11.07 15.33 8.38
C SER A 104 11.07 14.68 9.77
N ASP A 105 9.97 14.04 10.18
CA ASP A 105 9.88 13.29 11.43
C ASP A 105 10.85 12.10 11.42
N GLN A 106 11.48 11.85 12.56
CA GLN A 106 12.50 10.80 12.70
C GLN A 106 11.92 9.40 12.44
N SER A 107 10.67 9.17 12.79
CA SER A 107 9.98 7.90 12.56
C SER A 107 9.88 7.62 11.06
N ILE A 108 9.43 8.59 10.26
CA ILE A 108 9.34 8.44 8.80
C ILE A 108 10.72 8.41 8.16
N LYS A 109 11.68 9.26 8.61
CA LYS A 109 13.06 9.26 8.10
C LYS A 109 13.71 7.87 8.16
N SER A 110 13.38 7.08 9.18
CA SER A 110 13.90 5.72 9.34
C SER A 110 13.52 4.79 8.19
N TYR A 111 12.39 5.07 7.52
CA TYR A 111 11.88 4.31 6.39
C TYR A 111 12.35 4.83 5.03
N LEU A 112 12.78 6.08 4.90
CA LEU A 112 13.17 6.63 3.60
C LEU A 112 14.26 5.80 2.93
N GLY A 113 14.09 5.54 1.62
CA GLY A 113 15.04 4.82 0.76
C GLY A 113 14.37 3.76 -0.08
N THR A 114 15.18 2.88 -0.67
CA THR A 114 14.74 1.85 -1.61
C THR A 114 14.74 0.47 -0.96
N TYR A 115 13.72 -0.30 -1.30
CA TYR A 115 13.46 -1.65 -0.83
C TYR A 115 13.15 -2.58 -2.01
N HIS A 116 13.55 -3.82 -1.90
CA HIS A 116 12.91 -4.91 -2.61
C HIS A 116 11.58 -5.23 -1.92
N MET A 117 10.56 -5.54 -2.71
CA MET A 117 9.28 -6.08 -2.23
C MET A 117 9.09 -7.47 -2.81
N LEU A 118 8.69 -8.41 -1.96
CA LEU A 118 8.43 -9.79 -2.35
C LEU A 118 7.03 -10.18 -1.83
N PHE A 119 6.25 -10.84 -2.66
CA PHE A 119 4.94 -11.39 -2.31
C PHE A 119 4.54 -12.50 -3.28
N HIS A 120 3.50 -13.23 -2.91
CA HIS A 120 2.93 -14.28 -3.74
C HIS A 120 1.90 -13.70 -4.71
N SER A 121 1.83 -14.20 -5.94
CA SER A 121 0.77 -13.81 -6.87
C SER A 121 -0.60 -13.94 -6.23
N THR A 122 -1.46 -12.98 -6.52
CA THR A 122 -2.87 -13.03 -6.13
C THR A 122 -3.74 -13.73 -7.17
N ASP A 123 -3.12 -14.25 -8.24
CA ASP A 123 -3.78 -15.13 -9.20
C ASP A 123 -3.83 -16.55 -8.64
N ALA A 124 -5.05 -17.08 -8.48
CA ALA A 124 -5.25 -18.43 -7.95
C ALA A 124 -4.73 -19.54 -8.89
N GLN A 125 -4.54 -19.23 -10.18
CA GLN A 125 -4.05 -20.18 -11.17
C GLN A 125 -2.53 -20.24 -11.29
N GLU A 126 -1.83 -19.19 -10.86
CA GLU A 126 -0.37 -19.10 -10.93
C GLU A 126 0.26 -18.89 -9.55
N ALA A 127 0.76 -19.97 -8.96
CA ALA A 127 1.59 -19.91 -7.76
C ALA A 127 2.97 -19.28 -8.06
N LYS A 128 3.00 -17.97 -8.34
CA LYS A 128 4.20 -17.25 -8.82
C LYS A 128 4.70 -16.27 -7.76
N LYS A 129 6.02 -16.26 -7.55
CA LYS A 129 6.68 -15.20 -6.78
C LYS A 129 6.66 -13.91 -7.59
N LEU A 130 6.21 -12.82 -7.00
CA LEU A 130 6.26 -11.49 -7.59
C LEU A 130 7.26 -10.62 -6.84
N ARG A 131 8.05 -9.88 -7.60
CA ARG A 131 9.03 -8.95 -7.09
C ARG A 131 8.66 -7.53 -7.48
N GLY A 132 9.00 -6.59 -6.60
CA GLY A 132 8.82 -5.18 -6.86
C GLY A 132 9.96 -4.36 -6.26
N ARG A 133 10.11 -3.16 -6.79
CA ARG A 133 10.97 -2.13 -6.24
C ARG A 133 10.10 -1.08 -5.57
N PHE A 134 10.25 -0.91 -4.26
CA PHE A 134 9.47 0.00 -3.44
C PHE A 134 10.35 1.13 -2.92
N VAL A 135 10.01 2.36 -3.26
CA VAL A 135 10.80 3.55 -2.93
C VAL A 135 9.99 4.49 -2.07
N LEU A 136 10.53 4.83 -0.90
CA LEU A 136 9.98 5.84 0.00
C LEU A 136 10.91 7.06 0.00
N TYR A 137 10.37 8.23 -0.34
CA TYR A 137 11.17 9.45 -0.46
C TYR A 137 10.40 10.68 0.05
N SER A 138 11.16 11.69 0.49
CA SER A 138 10.56 12.96 0.89
C SER A 138 10.17 13.76 -0.33
N GLN A 139 8.94 14.26 -0.35
CA GLN A 139 8.41 15.16 -1.36
C GLN A 139 7.71 16.33 -0.70
N MET A 140 7.83 17.52 -1.28
CA MET A 140 7.12 18.70 -0.80
C MET A 140 5.66 18.66 -1.26
N GLY A 141 4.74 18.80 -0.33
CA GLY A 141 3.33 19.00 -0.60
C GLY A 141 3.02 20.41 -1.12
N GLU A 142 1.81 20.62 -1.59
CA GLU A 142 1.35 21.94 -2.05
C GLU A 142 1.21 22.94 -0.90
N ASP A 143 1.02 22.43 0.30
CA ASP A 143 1.02 23.17 1.57
C ASP A 143 2.42 23.63 2.01
N GLY A 144 3.46 23.27 1.24
CA GLY A 144 4.85 23.55 1.58
C GLY A 144 5.42 22.65 2.67
N LEU A 145 4.66 21.64 3.14
CA LEU A 145 5.13 20.68 4.14
C LEU A 145 5.67 19.41 3.46
N PRO A 146 6.77 18.85 3.97
CA PRO A 146 7.30 17.60 3.43
C PRO A 146 6.42 16.42 3.85
N TYR A 147 6.15 15.52 2.91
CA TYR A 147 5.47 14.25 3.16
C TYR A 147 6.27 13.08 2.57
N CYS A 148 5.98 11.86 3.04
CA CYS A 148 6.62 10.67 2.51
C CYS A 148 5.83 10.13 1.31
N ALA A 149 6.36 10.36 0.12
CA ALA A 149 5.84 9.78 -1.11
C ALA A 149 6.32 8.33 -1.25
N ALA A 150 5.50 7.51 -1.89
CA ALA A 150 5.75 6.10 -2.16
C ALA A 150 5.63 5.81 -3.65
N LEU A 151 6.57 5.04 -4.18
CA LEU A 151 6.56 4.53 -5.55
C LEU A 151 6.80 3.03 -5.50
N LEU A 152 5.92 2.25 -6.13
CA LEU A 152 6.08 0.81 -6.29
C LEU A 152 6.10 0.47 -7.78
N SER A 153 7.14 -0.22 -8.23
CA SER A 153 7.25 -0.80 -9.56
C SER A 153 7.22 -2.32 -9.42
N LEU A 154 6.19 -2.97 -9.94
CA LEU A 154 6.04 -4.42 -9.93
C LEU A 154 6.49 -5.00 -11.25
N ASP A 155 7.34 -6.01 -11.16
CA ASP A 155 7.69 -6.86 -12.30
C ASP A 155 6.51 -7.80 -12.60
N THR A 156 5.90 -7.64 -13.76
CA THR A 156 4.79 -8.51 -14.21
C THR A 156 5.27 -9.82 -14.79
N GLY A 157 6.54 -9.90 -15.17
CA GLY A 157 7.09 -10.99 -15.97
C GLY A 157 6.60 -11.00 -17.42
N GLU A 158 5.88 -9.94 -17.84
CA GLU A 158 5.42 -9.74 -19.22
C GLU A 158 6.39 -8.84 -19.98
N TYR A 159 6.46 -9.03 -21.28
CA TYR A 159 7.25 -8.21 -22.19
C TYR A 159 6.29 -7.53 -23.18
N ASP A 160 6.63 -6.35 -23.66
CA ASP A 160 5.90 -5.67 -24.72
C ASP A 160 6.33 -6.18 -26.11
N ASP A 161 5.72 -5.63 -27.16
CA ASP A 161 6.01 -6.03 -28.55
C ASP A 161 7.44 -5.68 -28.99
N GLU A 162 8.12 -4.81 -28.25
CA GLU A 162 9.52 -4.39 -28.47
C GLU A 162 10.51 -5.25 -27.66
N GLY A 163 10.00 -6.16 -26.81
CA GLY A 163 10.78 -7.02 -25.95
C GLY A 163 11.23 -6.38 -24.64
N GLU A 164 10.68 -5.20 -24.31
CA GLU A 164 10.93 -4.51 -23.04
C GLU A 164 10.03 -5.04 -21.94
N GLN A 165 10.60 -5.21 -20.75
CA GLN A 165 9.88 -5.73 -19.60
C GLN A 165 8.80 -4.76 -19.11
N ARG A 166 7.57 -5.24 -18.98
CA ARG A 166 6.43 -4.44 -18.48
C ARG A 166 6.44 -4.36 -16.96
N PHE A 167 6.31 -3.15 -16.46
CA PHE A 167 6.17 -2.87 -15.04
C PHE A 167 4.82 -2.23 -14.74
N LYS A 168 4.12 -2.73 -13.71
CA LYS A 168 2.99 -2.00 -13.14
C LYS A 168 3.52 -0.97 -12.14
N ARG A 169 3.15 0.30 -12.33
CA ARG A 169 3.58 1.40 -11.47
C ARG A 169 2.44 1.88 -10.60
N TYR A 170 2.74 2.01 -9.30
CA TYR A 170 1.83 2.54 -8.30
C TYR A 170 2.50 3.71 -7.61
N GLU A 171 1.76 4.78 -7.41
CA GLU A 171 2.21 5.97 -6.69
C GLU A 171 1.31 6.23 -5.49
N GLY A 172 1.88 6.81 -4.44
CA GLY A 172 1.08 7.09 -3.26
C GLY A 172 1.82 7.74 -2.12
N GLN A 173 1.33 7.48 -0.91
CA GLN A 173 1.84 8.10 0.31
C GLN A 173 2.00 7.08 1.43
N PHE A 174 3.10 7.23 2.17
CA PHE A 174 3.40 6.49 3.39
C PHE A 174 3.22 7.40 4.61
N PHE A 175 2.63 6.88 5.69
CA PHE A 175 2.43 7.57 6.95
C PHE A 175 2.35 6.59 8.11
N ILE A 176 2.54 7.08 9.34
CA ILE A 176 2.60 6.26 10.55
C ILE A 176 1.52 6.70 11.52
N SER A 177 0.75 5.75 12.04
CA SER A 177 -0.16 6.00 13.16
C SER A 177 0.62 6.14 14.46
N LYS A 178 0.21 7.06 15.33
CA LYS A 178 0.75 7.16 16.70
C LYS A 178 0.53 5.90 17.56
N GLN A 179 -0.27 4.96 17.08
CA GLN A 179 -0.48 3.65 17.71
C GLN A 179 0.49 2.55 17.24
N GLY A 180 1.49 2.90 16.42
CA GLY A 180 2.55 1.96 16.02
C GLY A 180 2.20 1.08 14.83
N VAL A 181 1.43 1.61 13.87
CA VAL A 181 1.17 0.97 12.58
C VAL A 181 1.53 1.94 11.46
N SER A 182 2.31 1.47 10.50
CA SER A 182 2.63 2.21 9.28
C SER A 182 1.68 1.81 8.16
N TYR A 183 1.27 2.79 7.37
CA TYR A 183 0.38 2.62 6.25
C TYR A 183 1.00 3.17 4.98
N CYS A 184 0.72 2.54 3.86
CA CYS A 184 1.02 3.07 2.54
C CYS A 184 -0.20 2.87 1.64
N ILE A 185 -0.72 3.95 1.08
CA ILE A 185 -1.79 3.90 0.08
C ILE A 185 -1.13 4.12 -1.28
N LEU A 186 -1.36 3.19 -2.20
CA LEU A 186 -0.79 3.17 -3.54
C LEU A 186 -1.90 3.09 -4.58
N VAL A 187 -1.80 3.85 -5.64
CA VAL A 187 -2.75 3.85 -6.76
C VAL A 187 -1.98 3.65 -8.07
N ASN A 188 -2.46 2.74 -8.89
CA ASN A 188 -2.06 2.66 -10.29
C ASN A 188 -2.92 3.65 -11.09
N ASN A 189 -2.29 4.70 -11.63
CA ASN A 189 -3.00 5.76 -12.35
C ASN A 189 -3.50 5.33 -13.73
N GLU A 190 -3.05 4.20 -14.27
CA GLU A 190 -3.45 3.70 -15.59
C GLU A 190 -4.80 2.99 -15.53
N ASN A 191 -5.04 2.19 -14.50
CA ASN A 191 -6.22 1.34 -14.39
C ASN A 191 -7.06 1.59 -13.13
N GLY A 192 -6.60 2.47 -12.23
CA GLY A 192 -7.31 2.81 -10.98
C GLY A 192 -7.19 1.75 -9.87
N ASP A 193 -6.32 0.74 -10.01
CA ASP A 193 -6.09 -0.24 -8.94
C ASP A 193 -5.53 0.46 -7.70
N LEU A 194 -6.15 0.18 -6.55
CA LEU A 194 -5.72 0.70 -5.26
C LEU A 194 -5.17 -0.43 -4.40
N SER A 195 -4.04 -0.18 -3.76
CA SER A 195 -3.44 -1.08 -2.78
C SER A 195 -3.19 -0.36 -1.46
N LEU A 196 -3.70 -0.91 -0.36
CA LEU A 196 -3.39 -0.48 0.99
C LEU A 196 -2.38 -1.45 1.59
N LEU A 197 -1.18 -0.94 1.90
CA LEU A 197 -0.15 -1.70 2.61
C LEU A 197 -0.14 -1.28 4.07
N THR A 198 0.02 -2.24 4.98
CA THR A 198 0.15 -1.99 6.41
C THR A 198 1.33 -2.74 6.98
N PHE A 199 2.09 -2.07 7.85
CA PHE A 199 3.25 -2.65 8.53
C PHE A 199 3.16 -2.32 10.02
N ARG A 200 3.60 -3.23 10.87
CA ARG A 200 3.82 -2.89 12.27
C ARG A 200 4.99 -1.93 12.38
N ASP A 201 4.74 -0.75 12.95
CA ASP A 201 5.82 0.17 13.23
C ASP A 201 6.59 -0.28 14.48
N ARG A 202 7.90 -0.15 14.44
CA ARG A 202 8.78 -0.40 15.59
C ARG A 202 9.67 0.80 15.81
N ILE A 203 9.81 1.18 17.05
CA ILE A 203 10.85 2.13 17.44
C ILE A 203 12.19 1.43 17.28
N PHE A 204 12.95 1.82 16.25
CA PHE A 204 14.28 1.29 16.02
C PHE A 204 15.30 1.95 16.93
N LEU A 205 15.96 1.16 17.74
CA LEU A 205 17.12 1.62 18.51
C LEU A 205 18.35 1.90 17.62
N SER A 206 18.35 1.39 16.38
CA SER A 206 19.50 1.43 15.43
C SER A 206 19.29 2.31 14.19
N GLY A 207 18.29 3.16 14.16
CA GLY A 207 18.17 4.24 13.18
C GLY A 207 17.35 3.95 11.91
N LYS A 208 17.59 2.91 11.10
CA LYS A 208 16.89 2.67 9.84
C LYS A 208 16.14 1.35 9.81
N ALA A 209 14.91 1.36 9.26
CA ALA A 209 14.18 0.15 8.99
C ALA A 209 14.90 -0.69 7.92
N GLN A 210 15.31 -1.91 8.25
CA GLN A 210 16.01 -2.81 7.34
C GLN A 210 15.03 -3.67 6.55
N SER A 211 14.03 -4.20 7.22
CA SER A 211 13.01 -5.08 6.63
C SER A 211 11.70 -4.99 7.41
N ARG A 212 10.58 -5.30 6.76
CA ARG A 212 9.27 -5.44 7.38
C ARG A 212 8.45 -6.51 6.68
N MET A 213 7.71 -7.25 7.46
CA MET A 213 6.57 -8.00 6.97
C MET A 213 5.32 -7.13 7.08
N GLY A 214 4.45 -7.18 6.09
CA GLY A 214 3.25 -6.38 5.99
C GLY A 214 2.07 -7.17 5.43
N LEU A 215 0.93 -6.51 5.46
CA LEU A 215 -0.28 -6.94 4.78
C LEU A 215 -0.56 -6.00 3.62
N ALA A 216 -1.02 -6.55 2.52
CA ALA A 216 -1.62 -5.78 1.43
C ALA A 216 -3.09 -6.14 1.29
N MET A 217 -3.92 -5.12 1.16
CA MET A 217 -5.28 -5.23 0.65
C MET A 217 -5.27 -4.62 -0.74
N THR A 218 -5.58 -5.43 -1.76
CA THR A 218 -5.47 -5.05 -3.17
C THR A 218 -6.53 -5.77 -4.01
N ILE A 219 -6.40 -5.72 -5.32
CA ILE A 219 -7.25 -6.43 -6.27
C ILE A 219 -6.47 -7.61 -6.83
N ALA A 220 -7.11 -8.78 -6.92
CA ALA A 220 -6.50 -9.98 -7.49
C ALA A 220 -6.02 -9.75 -8.93
N ALA A 221 -4.89 -10.36 -9.28
CA ALA A 221 -4.49 -10.51 -10.68
C ALA A 221 -5.46 -11.47 -11.40
N GLY A 222 -5.51 -11.44 -12.73
CA GLY A 222 -6.42 -12.28 -13.52
C GLY A 222 -7.58 -11.51 -14.11
N GLU A 223 -8.45 -12.20 -14.85
CA GLU A 223 -9.60 -11.60 -15.55
C GLU A 223 -10.67 -11.08 -14.58
N VAL A 224 -10.93 -11.84 -13.51
CA VAL A 224 -11.91 -11.47 -12.50
C VAL A 224 -11.21 -10.73 -11.37
N LYS A 225 -11.63 -9.49 -11.13
CA LYS A 225 -11.03 -8.59 -10.15
C LYS A 225 -11.71 -8.75 -8.79
N HIS A 226 -11.14 -9.59 -7.94
CA HIS A 226 -11.60 -9.78 -6.57
C HIS A 226 -10.76 -8.98 -5.56
N PRO A 227 -11.37 -8.41 -4.50
CA PRO A 227 -10.61 -7.91 -3.36
C PRO A 227 -9.80 -9.04 -2.72
N VAL A 228 -8.54 -8.78 -2.43
CA VAL A 228 -7.62 -9.78 -1.89
C VAL A 228 -6.78 -9.16 -0.78
N VAL A 229 -6.51 -9.96 0.26
CA VAL A 229 -5.54 -9.64 1.32
C VAL A 229 -4.45 -10.70 1.30
N HIS A 230 -3.19 -10.26 1.28
CA HIS A 230 -2.03 -11.15 1.30
C HIS A 230 -0.90 -10.56 2.13
N LYS A 231 0.02 -11.43 2.59
CA LYS A 231 1.27 -11.00 3.22
C LYS A 231 2.27 -10.54 2.16
N LEU A 232 3.14 -9.63 2.55
CA LEU A 232 4.29 -9.21 1.77
C LEU A 232 5.48 -8.93 2.67
N VAL A 233 6.69 -8.93 2.12
CA VAL A 233 7.88 -8.47 2.81
C VAL A 233 8.54 -7.34 2.02
N ILE A 234 9.07 -6.35 2.74
CA ILE A 234 9.98 -5.36 2.19
C ILE A 234 11.33 -5.49 2.89
N TYR A 235 12.42 -5.35 2.15
CA TYR A 235 13.78 -5.34 2.68
C TYR A 235 14.67 -4.42 1.84
N ARG A 236 15.69 -3.82 2.47
CA ARG A 236 16.59 -2.87 1.82
C ARG A 236 17.33 -3.50 0.63
N GLU A 237 17.61 -2.70 -0.41
CA GLU A 237 18.34 -3.15 -1.61
C GLU A 237 19.75 -3.72 -1.32
N ASN A 238 20.32 -3.41 -0.17
CA ASN A 238 21.64 -3.93 0.21
C ASN A 238 21.64 -5.39 0.70
N PHE A 239 20.48 -6.06 0.73
CA PHE A 239 20.40 -7.49 1.00
C PHE A 239 20.30 -8.26 -0.32
N ALA A 240 21.26 -9.19 -0.53
CA ALA A 240 21.18 -10.17 -1.61
C ALA A 240 20.70 -11.51 -1.02
N LEU A 241 19.54 -11.98 -1.45
CA LEU A 241 18.97 -13.25 -0.99
C LEU A 241 19.38 -14.39 -1.92
N SER A 242 19.68 -15.55 -1.35
CA SER A 242 19.75 -16.79 -2.10
C SER A 242 18.34 -17.27 -2.46
N SER A 243 18.24 -18.19 -3.45
CA SER A 243 16.96 -18.80 -3.83
C SER A 243 16.29 -19.49 -2.63
N GLU A 244 17.06 -20.20 -1.82
CA GLU A 244 16.57 -20.86 -0.60
C GLU A 244 16.00 -19.87 0.42
N GLN A 245 16.64 -18.71 0.61
CA GLN A 245 16.14 -17.67 1.51
C GLN A 245 14.85 -17.04 1.00
N GLU A 246 14.74 -16.82 -0.32
CA GLU A 246 13.49 -16.34 -0.91
C GLU A 246 12.36 -17.37 -0.74
N ASP A 247 12.63 -18.65 -0.95
CA ASP A 247 11.62 -19.71 -0.76
C ASP A 247 11.15 -19.78 0.69
N ARG A 248 12.06 -19.60 1.65
CA ARG A 248 11.70 -19.49 3.07
C ARG A 248 10.83 -18.26 3.35
N LEU A 249 11.14 -17.10 2.75
CA LEU A 249 10.30 -15.90 2.88
C LEU A 249 8.91 -16.11 2.27
N ILE A 250 8.81 -16.75 1.11
CA ILE A 250 7.52 -17.09 0.49
C ILE A 250 6.69 -17.98 1.41
N ASN A 251 7.31 -19.03 1.98
CA ASN A 251 6.61 -19.91 2.92
C ASN A 251 6.16 -19.17 4.18
N LEU A 252 6.95 -18.22 4.69
CA LEU A 252 6.59 -17.38 5.82
C LEU A 252 5.37 -16.48 5.52
N MET A 253 5.19 -16.10 4.25
CA MET A 253 4.06 -15.28 3.81
C MET A 253 2.77 -16.07 3.61
N LYS A 254 2.77 -17.41 3.69
CA LYS A 254 1.54 -18.19 3.66
C LYS A 254 0.63 -17.77 4.80
N MET A 255 -0.66 -17.74 4.50
CA MET A 255 -1.71 -17.31 5.41
C MET A 255 -2.24 -18.55 6.13
N SER A 256 -2.06 -18.63 7.43
CA SER A 256 -2.63 -19.66 8.28
C SER A 256 -3.76 -19.11 9.16
N GLY A 257 -4.63 -19.97 9.64
CA GLY A 257 -5.84 -19.61 10.39
C GLY A 257 -5.61 -18.82 11.67
N THR A 258 -4.48 -19.08 12.34
CA THR A 258 -3.87 -18.20 13.33
C THR A 258 -2.38 -18.11 13.02
N ASP A 259 -1.71 -17.01 13.33
CA ASP A 259 -0.26 -16.88 13.13
C ASP A 259 0.55 -17.95 13.86
N LYS A 260 -0.09 -18.66 14.78
CA LYS A 260 0.53 -19.65 15.64
C LYS A 260 0.23 -21.09 15.23
N ASP A 261 -0.85 -21.32 14.49
CA ASP A 261 -1.31 -22.66 14.14
C ASP A 261 -1.07 -22.92 12.64
N ILE A 262 -0.66 -24.14 12.33
CA ILE A 262 -0.40 -24.65 10.99
C ILE A 262 -1.37 -25.80 10.76
N TYR A 263 -2.15 -25.75 9.70
CA TYR A 263 -3.15 -26.76 9.36
C TYR A 263 -2.65 -27.59 8.19
N ILE A 264 -2.35 -28.86 8.44
CA ILE A 264 -1.83 -29.80 7.43
C ILE A 264 -2.75 -31.01 7.36
N SER A 265 -3.23 -31.39 6.16
CA SER A 265 -3.93 -32.66 5.99
C SER A 265 -2.97 -33.84 6.16
N SER A 266 -3.51 -34.97 6.60
CA SER A 266 -2.71 -36.19 6.69
C SER A 266 -2.23 -36.67 5.32
N GLU A 267 -3.00 -36.43 4.27
CA GLU A 267 -2.65 -36.75 2.88
C GLU A 267 -1.44 -35.93 2.42
N ASN A 268 -1.48 -34.61 2.61
CA ASN A 268 -0.38 -33.70 2.23
C ASN A 268 0.89 -34.00 3.03
N LEU A 269 0.78 -34.32 4.35
CA LEU A 269 1.93 -34.70 5.15
C LEU A 269 2.59 -36.00 4.65
N ILE A 270 1.80 -36.96 4.16
CA ILE A 270 2.30 -38.20 3.60
C ILE A 270 2.96 -37.97 2.22
N GLU A 271 2.33 -37.21 1.36
CA GLU A 271 2.85 -36.89 0.02
C GLU A 271 4.19 -36.14 0.10
N GLU A 272 4.30 -35.17 1.01
CA GLU A 272 5.50 -34.36 1.20
C GLU A 272 6.56 -35.00 2.11
N LYS A 273 6.33 -36.20 2.61
CA LYS A 273 7.24 -36.88 3.55
C LYS A 273 8.66 -37.03 3.03
N ALA A 274 8.85 -37.31 1.74
CA ALA A 274 10.15 -37.44 1.12
C ALA A 274 10.89 -36.09 1.09
N SER A 275 10.20 -35.02 0.70
CA SER A 275 10.72 -33.66 0.69
C SER A 275 11.11 -33.18 2.09
N LEU A 276 10.27 -33.43 3.08
CA LEU A 276 10.54 -33.07 4.48
C LEU A 276 11.74 -33.85 5.05
N LYS A 277 11.94 -35.10 4.61
CA LYS A 277 13.12 -35.90 4.99
C LYS A 277 14.41 -35.31 4.43
N GLU A 278 14.42 -34.91 3.16
CA GLU A 278 15.57 -34.22 2.53
C GLU A 278 15.93 -32.92 3.26
N LYS A 279 14.93 -32.24 3.80
CA LYS A 279 15.08 -31.04 4.63
C LYS A 279 15.47 -31.33 6.08
N GLY A 280 15.70 -32.59 6.46
CA GLY A 280 16.11 -33.00 7.80
C GLY A 280 15.00 -32.94 8.84
N LEU A 281 13.74 -33.04 8.44
CA LEU A 281 12.56 -33.02 9.32
C LEU A 281 11.97 -34.41 9.59
N GLU A 282 12.66 -35.48 9.24
CA GLU A 282 12.18 -36.88 9.38
C GLU A 282 11.73 -37.19 10.82
N ASP A 283 12.55 -36.83 11.81
CA ASP A 283 12.22 -37.06 13.24
C ASP A 283 10.96 -36.33 13.68
N MET A 284 10.72 -35.12 13.14
CA MET A 284 9.53 -34.33 13.48
C MET A 284 8.29 -34.97 12.84
N VAL A 285 8.35 -35.38 11.58
CA VAL A 285 7.24 -36.06 10.89
C VAL A 285 6.88 -37.35 11.62
N GLN A 286 7.86 -38.16 12.00
CA GLN A 286 7.65 -39.38 12.80
C GLN A 286 7.04 -39.09 14.15
N ALA A 287 7.42 -37.99 14.81
CA ALA A 287 6.85 -37.60 16.08
C ALA A 287 5.38 -37.16 15.92
N ILE A 288 5.04 -36.43 14.84
CA ILE A 288 3.65 -36.03 14.52
C ILE A 288 2.81 -37.29 14.29
N GLU A 289 3.23 -38.21 13.42
CA GLU A 289 2.50 -39.44 13.11
C GLU A 289 2.30 -40.30 14.35
N LYS A 290 3.29 -40.42 15.21
CA LYS A 290 3.25 -41.24 16.43
C LYS A 290 2.34 -40.70 17.52
N HIS A 291 2.36 -39.39 17.73
CA HIS A 291 1.68 -38.76 18.88
C HIS A 291 0.31 -38.17 18.52
N LEU A 292 0.05 -37.97 17.21
CA LEU A 292 -1.21 -37.44 16.69
C LEU A 292 -1.80 -38.40 15.62
N PRO A 293 -2.03 -39.69 15.92
CA PRO A 293 -2.50 -40.66 14.92
C PRO A 293 -3.93 -40.38 14.46
N GLU A 294 -4.23 -40.84 13.26
CA GLU A 294 -5.60 -40.97 12.70
C GLU A 294 -6.43 -39.68 12.67
N ARG A 295 -5.84 -38.59 12.21
CA ARG A 295 -6.58 -37.34 11.98
C ARG A 295 -6.57 -36.99 10.51
N THR A 296 -7.69 -36.42 10.05
CA THR A 296 -7.77 -35.85 8.69
C THR A 296 -6.88 -34.61 8.56
N TYR A 297 -6.75 -33.84 9.64
CA TYR A 297 -5.93 -32.64 9.72
C TYR A 297 -5.10 -32.62 11.00
N TYR A 298 -3.86 -32.18 10.90
CA TYR A 298 -3.00 -31.81 12.00
C TYR A 298 -3.02 -30.30 12.22
N ILE A 299 -3.29 -29.88 13.44
CA ILE A 299 -3.15 -28.49 13.87
C ILE A 299 -1.86 -28.42 14.69
N LEU A 300 -0.83 -27.82 14.12
CA LEU A 300 0.50 -27.75 14.72
C LEU A 300 0.81 -26.32 15.11
N ASN A 301 1.37 -26.12 16.28
CA ASN A 301 1.91 -24.85 16.74
C ASN A 301 3.19 -25.05 17.54
N ARG A 302 3.86 -23.95 17.91
CA ARG A 302 5.14 -23.99 18.63
C ARG A 302 5.08 -24.81 19.93
N GLU A 303 3.98 -24.73 20.67
CA GLU A 303 3.82 -25.46 21.94
C GLU A 303 3.65 -26.95 21.70
N ILE A 304 2.83 -27.33 20.73
CA ILE A 304 2.66 -28.72 20.32
C ILE A 304 3.97 -29.29 19.82
N LEU A 305 4.67 -28.59 18.91
CA LEU A 305 5.96 -29.02 18.40
C LEU A 305 7.01 -29.21 19.49
N LYS A 306 7.06 -28.30 20.48
CA LYS A 306 7.90 -28.43 21.68
C LYS A 306 7.53 -29.65 22.53
N SER A 307 6.25 -29.99 22.61
CA SER A 307 5.80 -31.17 23.36
C SER A 307 6.18 -32.49 22.68
N LEU A 308 6.23 -32.49 21.36
CA LEU A 308 6.59 -33.67 20.56
C LEU A 308 8.09 -33.98 20.63
N LYS A 309 8.94 -32.95 20.73
CA LYS A 309 10.40 -33.10 20.79
C LYS A 309 11.00 -32.18 21.88
N ARG A 310 11.41 -32.73 23.00
CA ARG A 310 11.79 -31.99 24.22
C ARG A 310 13.07 -31.14 24.15
N ARG A 311 13.85 -31.17 23.07
CA ARG A 311 15.13 -30.45 22.97
C ARG A 311 15.29 -29.85 21.56
N ILE A 312 14.48 -28.84 21.27
CA ILE A 312 14.62 -28.04 20.06
C ILE A 312 14.99 -26.63 20.52
N ASP A 313 16.06 -26.08 20.02
CA ASP A 313 16.40 -24.68 20.25
C ASP A 313 15.47 -23.76 19.42
N ASP A 314 15.51 -22.46 19.70
CA ASP A 314 14.61 -21.51 19.07
C ASP A 314 14.91 -21.32 17.56
N VAL A 315 16.16 -21.50 17.14
CA VAL A 315 16.54 -21.39 15.72
C VAL A 315 16.01 -22.59 14.94
N GLU A 316 16.22 -23.80 15.45
CA GLU A 316 15.69 -25.02 14.84
C GLU A 316 14.15 -25.01 14.82
N MET A 317 13.52 -24.55 15.89
CA MET A 317 12.07 -24.42 15.95
C MET A 317 11.52 -23.47 14.89
N THR A 318 12.16 -22.33 14.72
CA THR A 318 11.78 -21.35 13.69
C THR A 318 11.90 -21.96 12.29
N ARG A 319 12.96 -22.70 12.03
CA ARG A 319 13.14 -23.43 10.77
C ARG A 319 12.04 -24.47 10.54
N ILE A 320 11.73 -25.29 11.55
CA ILE A 320 10.67 -26.31 11.46
C ILE A 320 9.31 -25.66 11.14
N ILE A 321 8.95 -24.58 11.84
CA ILE A 321 7.71 -23.86 11.60
C ILE A 321 7.65 -23.31 10.16
N ALA A 322 8.75 -22.73 9.67
CA ALA A 322 8.79 -22.18 8.30
C ALA A 322 8.57 -23.27 7.25
N GLU A 323 9.17 -24.45 7.42
CA GLU A 323 8.99 -25.57 6.49
C GLU A 323 7.56 -26.15 6.56
N LEU A 324 7.00 -26.31 7.76
CA LEU A 324 5.64 -26.82 7.95
C LEU A 324 4.57 -25.81 7.48
N LYS A 325 4.80 -24.51 7.62
CA LYS A 325 3.95 -23.48 6.98
C LYS A 325 3.91 -23.61 5.46
N GLY A 326 4.91 -24.21 4.84
CA GLY A 326 4.89 -24.58 3.43
C GLY A 326 3.72 -25.51 3.08
N LEU A 327 3.27 -26.34 4.01
CA LEU A 327 2.21 -27.33 3.85
C LEU A 327 0.85 -26.86 4.38
N ASP A 328 0.75 -25.63 4.87
CA ASP A 328 -0.48 -25.08 5.48
C ASP A 328 -1.59 -24.92 4.43
N GLU A 329 -2.74 -25.54 4.68
CA GLU A 329 -3.88 -25.59 3.76
C GLU A 329 -4.98 -24.57 4.07
N PHE A 330 -4.99 -24.02 5.29
CA PHE A 330 -6.05 -23.11 5.72
C PHE A 330 -5.55 -21.74 6.15
N SER A 331 -6.41 -20.76 5.93
CA SER A 331 -6.11 -19.37 6.21
C SER A 331 -7.37 -18.57 6.54
N TYR A 332 -7.56 -18.16 7.80
CA TYR A 332 -8.73 -17.39 8.23
C TYR A 332 -8.46 -15.94 8.61
N THR A 333 -7.45 -15.70 9.41
CA THR A 333 -7.08 -14.36 9.89
C THR A 333 -5.59 -14.14 9.80
N ILE A 334 -5.17 -12.87 9.70
CA ILE A 334 -3.79 -12.50 9.59
C ILE A 334 -3.46 -11.50 10.67
N GLN A 335 -2.47 -11.86 11.48
CA GLN A 335 -1.86 -10.97 12.43
C GLN A 335 -0.35 -11.10 12.28
N ILE A 336 0.35 -10.01 11.94
CA ILE A 336 1.80 -10.01 11.90
C ILE A 336 2.32 -9.84 13.32
N SER A 337 3.01 -10.87 13.80
CA SER A 337 3.56 -10.89 15.13
C SER A 337 4.99 -10.31 15.18
N GLU A 338 5.49 -10.14 16.40
CA GLU A 338 6.89 -9.74 16.59
C GLU A 338 7.87 -10.84 16.19
N GLU A 339 7.44 -12.09 16.31
CA GLU A 339 8.17 -13.27 15.91
C GLU A 339 8.39 -13.34 14.40
N ASP A 340 7.38 -12.94 13.58
CA ASP A 340 7.51 -12.88 12.11
C ASP A 340 8.60 -11.91 11.66
N ASP A 341 8.70 -10.74 12.31
CA ASP A 341 9.76 -9.76 12.01
C ASP A 341 11.15 -10.27 12.44
N LYS A 342 11.24 -11.00 13.56
CA LYS A 342 12.50 -11.59 14.00
C LYS A 342 12.96 -12.68 13.04
N GLU A 343 12.05 -13.56 12.65
CA GLU A 343 12.34 -14.64 11.69
C GLU A 343 12.77 -14.07 10.34
N LEU A 344 12.06 -13.06 9.83
CA LEU A 344 12.45 -12.34 8.63
C LEU A 344 13.87 -11.77 8.74
N PHE A 345 14.18 -11.11 9.87
CA PHE A 345 15.49 -10.52 10.06
C PHE A 345 16.61 -11.59 10.10
N GLU A 346 16.38 -12.71 10.75
CA GLU A 346 17.38 -13.81 10.78
C GLU A 346 17.61 -14.42 9.38
N ILE A 347 16.56 -14.59 8.57
CA ILE A 347 16.68 -15.04 7.19
C ILE A 347 17.53 -14.06 6.36
N LEU A 348 17.28 -12.77 6.50
CA LEU A 348 18.01 -11.73 5.78
C LEU A 348 19.46 -11.59 6.27
N ARG A 349 19.70 -11.71 7.57
CA ARG A 349 21.02 -11.64 8.17
C ARG A 349 21.95 -12.78 7.72
N SER A 350 21.41 -13.95 7.41
CA SER A 350 22.17 -15.07 6.85
C SER A 350 22.56 -14.82 5.38
N GLY A 351 21.96 -13.84 4.70
CA GLY A 351 22.37 -13.35 3.39
C GLY A 351 23.59 -12.45 3.47
N ARG A 352 24.36 -12.35 2.40
CA ARG A 352 25.49 -11.43 2.31
C ARG A 352 24.96 -10.00 2.11
N LEU A 353 25.42 -9.07 2.95
CA LEU A 353 25.31 -7.66 2.64
C LEU A 353 26.12 -7.37 1.37
N VAL A 354 25.50 -6.75 0.39
CA VAL A 354 26.22 -6.23 -0.77
C VAL A 354 26.78 -4.89 -0.35
N ASP A 355 28.08 -4.81 -0.09
CA ASP A 355 28.76 -3.55 0.11
C ASP A 355 28.64 -2.72 -1.18
N LYS A 356 27.94 -1.60 -1.07
CA LYS A 356 27.82 -0.59 -2.14
C LYS A 356 28.84 0.52 -1.91
#